data_9a1d0b480f1443d9ab71fa4b20ab1e52
#
_entry.id   9a1d0b480f1443d9ab71fa4b20ab1e52
#
_cell.length_a   1.000
_cell.length_b   1.000
_cell.length_c   1.000
_cell.angle_alpha   90.00
_cell.angle_beta   90.00
_cell.angle_gamma   90.00
#
_symmetry.space_group_name_H-M   'P 1'
#
loop_
_entity.id
_entity.type
_entity.pdbx_description
1 polymer ?
#
loop_
_entity_poly.entity_id
_entity_poly.type
_entity_poly.pdbx_seq_one_letter_code
_entity_poly.pdbx_strand_id
1 'polypeptide(L)'
;AYMNLTGLNMSKAGNPDIGLAGTPSTYEPAISVASVDNDGTDLLYFTVNGREIGYYDTAASTSTKFFNNFKGQTLEFVAVPGIGETSDYANLDVTGKVALVSRGQSSFPEKQAAAQAAGAIACVVYNNMPGQILMQINDGGDNIPCVSISMSDGQYLKEMATGSMTVCEGDLIHVKLEKTISSFSSWGVTPDLKLKPEIAGVGGGIYSTRDPSLAGSYYGEMSGTSMATPQVTGAMAVLMQYLREHYDYEEAELRQVAANLMMSTANPVMEGELEYSPRAQGAGLVDLVKATTSDGY
;
A
#
# COMPACT_ATOMS: atom_id res chain seq x y z
N ALA A 1 13.74 5.22 -6.35
CA ALA A 1 14.81 4.73 -7.24
C ALA A 1 14.92 5.56 -8.52
N TYR A 2 13.82 5.89 -9.18
CA TYR A 2 13.80 6.64 -10.44
C TYR A 2 14.27 8.09 -10.30
N MET A 3 13.85 8.78 -9.24
CA MET A 3 14.26 10.19 -9.00
C MET A 3 15.78 10.34 -8.84
N ASN A 4 16.45 9.32 -8.28
CA ASN A 4 17.90 9.34 -8.10
C ASN A 4 18.70 9.09 -9.39
N LEU A 5 18.08 8.45 -10.41
CA LEU A 5 18.74 8.13 -11.68
C LEU A 5 18.66 9.27 -12.69
N THR A 6 17.60 10.08 -12.65
CA THR A 6 17.34 11.12 -13.66
C THR A 6 17.55 12.55 -13.15
N GLY A 7 17.67 12.74 -11.84
CA GLY A 7 17.73 14.08 -11.22
C GLY A 7 16.46 14.91 -11.39
N LEU A 8 15.41 14.33 -11.97
CA LEU A 8 14.13 14.99 -12.23
C LEU A 8 13.16 14.73 -11.08
N ASN A 9 12.73 15.77 -10.40
CA ASN A 9 11.74 15.71 -9.34
C ASN A 9 10.31 15.72 -9.95
N MET A 10 10.02 14.73 -10.80
CA MET A 10 8.72 14.57 -11.45
C MET A 10 8.04 13.30 -10.98
N SER A 11 6.72 13.37 -10.75
CA SER A 11 5.91 12.17 -10.50
C SER A 11 5.87 11.28 -11.75
N LYS A 12 5.64 9.98 -11.57
CA LYS A 12 5.41 9.06 -12.70
C LYS A 12 4.28 9.54 -13.63
N ALA A 13 3.25 10.18 -13.06
CA ALA A 13 2.14 10.76 -13.81
C ALA A 13 2.57 11.94 -14.71
N GLY A 14 3.58 12.71 -14.27
CA GLY A 14 4.08 13.87 -15.02
C GLY A 14 5.09 13.55 -16.12
N ASN A 15 5.65 12.32 -16.15
CA ASN A 15 6.61 11.93 -17.19
C ASN A 15 6.25 10.56 -17.79
N PRO A 16 5.58 10.56 -18.96
CA PRO A 16 5.14 9.34 -19.61
C PRO A 16 6.27 8.42 -20.11
N ASP A 17 7.51 8.88 -20.15
CA ASP A 17 8.65 8.09 -20.65
C ASP A 17 9.40 7.36 -19.54
N ILE A 18 8.95 7.50 -18.30
CA ILE A 18 9.58 6.88 -17.11
C ILE A 18 8.70 5.74 -16.60
N GLY A 19 9.31 4.62 -16.24
CA GLY A 19 8.64 3.50 -15.58
C GLY A 19 8.04 2.48 -16.53
N LEU A 20 8.77 2.16 -17.57
CA LEU A 20 8.36 1.16 -18.57
C LEU A 20 8.18 -0.24 -17.97
N ALA A 21 7.17 -0.94 -18.48
CA ALA A 21 6.97 -2.35 -18.18
C ALA A 21 8.20 -3.19 -18.56
N GLY A 22 8.57 -4.12 -17.68
CA GLY A 22 9.73 -5.00 -17.87
C GLY A 22 9.38 -6.35 -18.49
N THR A 23 10.40 -7.09 -18.93
CA THR A 23 10.23 -8.49 -19.37
C THR A 23 10.01 -9.41 -18.14
N PRO A 24 9.21 -10.49 -18.27
CA PRO A 24 8.59 -11.04 -19.49
C PRO A 24 7.21 -10.42 -19.82
N SER A 25 6.68 -9.47 -19.03
CA SER A 25 5.32 -8.92 -19.24
C SER A 25 5.17 -8.15 -20.56
N THR A 26 6.30 -7.72 -21.16
CA THR A 26 6.32 -7.02 -22.46
C THR A 26 6.15 -7.94 -23.68
N TYR A 27 6.20 -9.27 -23.51
CA TYR A 27 5.93 -10.19 -24.60
C TYR A 27 4.47 -10.08 -25.08
N GLU A 28 4.29 -10.11 -26.41
CA GLU A 28 2.98 -9.95 -27.02
C GLU A 28 1.91 -10.94 -26.52
N PRO A 29 2.20 -12.27 -26.37
CA PRO A 29 1.21 -13.22 -25.88
C PRO A 29 0.98 -13.18 -24.37
N ALA A 30 1.78 -12.42 -23.61
CA ALA A 30 1.61 -12.29 -22.18
C ALA A 30 0.57 -11.22 -21.84
N ILE A 31 -0.30 -11.48 -20.88
CA ILE A 31 -1.14 -10.46 -20.26
C ILE A 31 -0.31 -9.79 -19.18
N SER A 32 0.01 -8.53 -19.38
CA SER A 32 0.71 -7.70 -18.40
C SER A 32 -0.27 -7.13 -17.39
N VAL A 33 0.02 -7.32 -16.11
CA VAL A 33 -0.89 -6.95 -15.01
C VAL A 33 -0.32 -5.79 -14.20
N ALA A 34 -1.07 -4.69 -14.12
CA ALA A 34 -0.81 -3.60 -13.19
C ALA A 34 -1.28 -3.95 -11.78
N SER A 35 -0.77 -3.23 -10.79
CA SER A 35 -1.18 -3.37 -9.39
C SER A 35 -2.02 -2.18 -8.95
N VAL A 36 -3.15 -2.49 -8.31
CA VAL A 36 -4.02 -1.56 -7.58
C VAL A 36 -3.90 -1.84 -6.09
N ASP A 37 -3.92 -0.82 -5.26
CA ASP A 37 -3.94 -0.98 -3.82
C ASP A 37 -5.31 -1.52 -3.35
N ASN A 38 -5.30 -2.34 -2.30
CA ASN A 38 -6.53 -2.86 -1.71
C ASN A 38 -7.42 -1.72 -1.19
N ASP A 39 -8.73 -1.89 -1.21
CA ASP A 39 -9.70 -0.88 -0.77
C ASP A 39 -9.94 -0.87 0.74
N GLY A 40 -9.28 -1.74 1.47
CA GLY A 40 -9.33 -1.79 2.92
C GLY A 40 -8.32 -2.76 3.50
N THR A 41 -8.04 -2.57 4.77
CA THR A 41 -7.17 -3.44 5.56
C THR A 41 -7.63 -3.44 7.01
N ASP A 42 -7.46 -4.57 7.69
CA ASP A 42 -7.74 -4.69 9.11
C ASP A 42 -6.47 -4.36 9.90
N LEU A 43 -6.55 -3.34 10.74
CA LEU A 43 -5.41 -2.82 11.49
C LEU A 43 -5.66 -2.86 13.00
N LEU A 44 -4.60 -3.10 13.75
CA LEU A 44 -4.55 -2.70 15.15
C LEU A 44 -4.70 -1.18 15.23
N TYR A 45 -5.22 -0.69 16.34
CA TYR A 45 -5.52 0.73 16.49
C TYR A 45 -5.23 1.25 17.89
N PHE A 46 -5.24 2.55 18.02
CA PHE A 46 -5.37 3.24 19.29
C PHE A 46 -6.51 4.26 19.22
N THR A 47 -7.09 4.61 20.36
CA THR A 47 -8.17 5.59 20.43
C THR A 47 -7.69 6.90 21.00
N VAL A 48 -8.15 8.02 20.40
CA VAL A 48 -7.95 9.37 20.90
C VAL A 48 -9.30 10.09 20.89
N ASN A 49 -9.79 10.50 22.05
CA ASN A 49 -11.11 11.12 22.20
C ASN A 49 -12.26 10.32 21.57
N GLY A 50 -12.19 8.99 21.64
CA GLY A 50 -13.18 8.07 21.04
C GLY A 50 -13.04 7.84 19.54
N ARG A 51 -12.08 8.47 18.87
CA ARG A 51 -11.73 8.18 17.48
C ARG A 51 -10.74 7.03 17.43
N GLU A 52 -11.06 5.99 16.68
CA GLU A 52 -10.17 4.86 16.38
C GLU A 52 -9.22 5.23 15.24
N ILE A 53 -7.93 5.03 15.46
CA ILE A 53 -6.86 5.34 14.50
C ILE A 53 -6.04 4.08 14.25
N GLY A 54 -6.22 3.50 13.08
CA GLY A 54 -5.48 2.31 12.64
C GLY A 54 -4.03 2.66 12.31
N TYR A 55 -3.11 1.75 12.66
CA TYR A 55 -1.70 1.95 12.39
C TYR A 55 -1.05 0.73 11.74
N TYR A 56 -0.06 0.98 10.89
CA TYR A 56 0.84 -0.05 10.39
C TYR A 56 2.07 -0.19 11.27
N ASP A 57 2.32 -1.42 11.73
CA ASP A 57 3.49 -1.82 12.50
C ASP A 57 4.33 -2.78 11.66
N THR A 58 5.36 -2.26 11.03
CA THR A 58 6.25 -3.02 10.14
C THR A 58 7.42 -3.68 10.84
N ALA A 59 7.55 -3.53 12.18
CA ALA A 59 8.59 -4.18 12.96
C ALA A 59 8.51 -5.72 12.81
N ALA A 60 9.63 -6.38 12.56
CA ALA A 60 9.72 -7.84 12.58
C ALA A 60 10.00 -8.37 13.99
N SER A 61 10.79 -7.62 14.76
CA SER A 61 11.11 -7.99 16.14
C SER A 61 9.96 -7.73 17.10
N THR A 62 9.65 -8.70 17.95
CA THR A 62 8.61 -8.56 18.97
C THR A 62 8.91 -7.47 20.01
N SER A 63 10.18 -7.15 20.24
CA SER A 63 10.60 -6.10 21.18
C SER A 63 10.31 -4.68 20.68
N THR A 64 10.24 -4.48 19.37
CA THR A 64 9.93 -3.19 18.72
C THR A 64 8.50 -3.08 18.21
N LYS A 65 7.69 -4.14 18.35
CA LYS A 65 6.24 -4.08 18.06
C LYS A 65 5.54 -3.11 19.00
N PHE A 66 4.86 -2.12 18.46
CA PHE A 66 4.11 -1.12 19.22
C PHE A 66 3.03 -1.78 20.08
N PHE A 67 2.24 -2.67 19.50
CA PHE A 67 1.21 -3.41 20.22
C PHE A 67 1.75 -4.21 21.40
N ASN A 68 2.85 -4.95 21.21
CA ASN A 68 3.42 -5.79 22.24
C ASN A 68 3.92 -4.98 23.45
N ASN A 69 4.39 -3.77 23.21
CA ASN A 69 4.90 -2.88 24.26
C ASN A 69 3.78 -2.15 25.02
N PHE A 70 2.66 -1.84 24.33
CA PHE A 70 1.69 -0.86 24.85
C PHE A 70 0.24 -1.34 24.87
N LYS A 71 -0.03 -2.61 24.58
CA LYS A 71 -1.38 -3.19 24.62
C LYS A 71 -2.16 -2.75 25.86
N GLY A 72 -3.34 -2.19 25.68
CA GLY A 72 -4.25 -1.76 26.73
C GLY A 72 -3.80 -0.53 27.54
N GLN A 73 -2.63 0.06 27.22
CA GLN A 73 -2.11 1.22 27.94
C GLN A 73 -2.61 2.53 27.35
N THR A 74 -2.73 3.54 28.21
CA THR A 74 -2.94 4.92 27.80
C THR A 74 -1.61 5.66 27.84
N LEU A 75 -1.21 6.23 26.72
CA LEU A 75 0.06 6.92 26.52
C LEU A 75 -0.20 8.39 26.22
N GLU A 76 0.63 9.29 26.75
CA GLU A 76 0.64 10.66 26.29
C GLU A 76 1.38 10.80 24.97
N PHE A 77 0.93 11.70 24.09
CA PHE A 77 1.64 12.03 22.86
C PHE A 77 1.89 13.54 22.75
N VAL A 78 2.94 13.87 22.01
CA VAL A 78 3.32 15.25 21.67
C VAL A 78 3.55 15.33 20.16
N ALA A 79 2.88 16.27 19.50
CA ALA A 79 3.13 16.55 18.09
C ALA A 79 4.43 17.37 17.95
N VAL A 80 5.38 16.79 17.25
CA VAL A 80 6.68 17.41 16.99
C VAL A 80 6.55 18.34 15.78
N PRO A 81 7.00 19.59 15.86
CA PRO A 81 7.04 20.49 14.71
C PRO A 81 7.98 19.97 13.62
N GLY A 82 7.80 20.45 12.40
CA GLY A 82 8.64 20.01 11.27
C GLY A 82 8.41 18.57 10.86
N ILE A 83 9.47 17.83 10.64
CA ILE A 83 9.44 16.46 10.12
C ILE A 83 10.09 15.44 11.09
N GLY A 84 10.33 15.82 12.33
CA GLY A 84 10.93 14.96 13.36
C GLY A 84 12.44 14.79 13.25
N GLU A 85 13.14 15.81 12.81
CA GLU A 85 14.60 15.89 12.88
C GLU A 85 15.06 16.26 14.30
N THR A 86 16.30 15.99 14.65
CA THR A 86 16.86 16.25 15.99
C THR A 86 16.62 17.68 16.47
N SER A 87 16.73 18.66 15.56
CA SER A 87 16.47 20.08 15.87
C SER A 87 15.01 20.38 16.26
N ASP A 88 14.08 19.59 15.78
CA ASP A 88 12.62 19.80 16.02
C ASP A 88 12.24 19.51 17.48
N TYR A 89 13.09 18.79 18.22
CA TYR A 89 12.88 18.44 19.63
C TYR A 89 13.47 19.45 20.63
N ALA A 90 14.20 20.46 20.18
CA ALA A 90 15.03 21.33 21.03
C ALA A 90 14.24 22.03 22.18
N ASN A 91 12.93 22.29 22.01
CA ASN A 91 12.09 22.95 23.00
C ASN A 91 10.85 22.13 23.38
N LEU A 92 10.92 20.80 23.19
CA LEU A 92 9.82 19.88 23.47
C LEU A 92 10.21 18.88 24.56
N ASP A 93 9.31 18.67 25.50
CA ASP A 93 9.39 17.55 26.42
C ASP A 93 8.59 16.36 25.88
N VAL A 94 9.29 15.44 25.27
CA VAL A 94 8.74 14.14 24.79
C VAL A 94 9.16 12.97 25.67
N THR A 95 9.83 13.25 26.79
CA THR A 95 10.35 12.23 27.71
C THR A 95 9.20 11.36 28.24
N GLY A 96 9.28 10.05 28.02
CA GLY A 96 8.26 9.10 28.42
C GLY A 96 6.94 9.18 27.63
N LYS A 97 6.89 9.93 26.53
CA LYS A 97 5.71 10.15 25.69
C LYS A 97 5.92 9.58 24.28
N VAL A 98 4.85 9.52 23.52
CA VAL A 98 4.87 9.17 22.09
C VAL A 98 5.16 10.44 21.27
N ALA A 99 6.18 10.41 20.44
CA ALA A 99 6.47 11.47 19.50
C ALA A 99 5.64 11.30 18.22
N LEU A 100 4.76 12.26 17.92
CA LEU A 100 4.02 12.30 16.65
C LEU A 100 4.77 13.18 15.66
N VAL A 101 5.21 12.59 14.54
CA VAL A 101 6.05 13.26 13.54
C VAL A 101 5.47 13.15 12.13
N SER A 102 5.72 14.14 11.29
CA SER A 102 5.33 14.10 9.88
C SER A 102 6.33 13.28 9.05
N ARG A 103 5.82 12.55 8.06
CA ARG A 103 6.66 12.10 6.93
C ARG A 103 7.31 13.33 6.27
N GLY A 104 8.49 13.17 5.70
CA GLY A 104 9.24 14.23 5.02
C GLY A 104 10.47 13.68 4.32
N GLN A 105 11.52 14.49 4.20
CA GLN A 105 12.74 14.10 3.47
C GLN A 105 13.65 13.16 4.26
N SER A 106 13.70 13.28 5.60
CA SER A 106 14.47 12.36 6.44
C SER A 106 13.85 10.95 6.43
N SER A 107 14.68 9.92 6.51
CA SER A 107 14.26 8.53 6.53
C SER A 107 13.51 8.17 7.82
N PHE A 108 12.70 7.12 7.79
CA PHE A 108 11.97 6.67 8.97
C PHE A 108 12.89 6.20 10.11
N PRO A 109 14.01 5.46 9.84
CA PRO A 109 15.00 5.16 10.86
C PRO A 109 15.61 6.39 11.54
N GLU A 110 15.87 7.48 10.78
CA GLU A 110 16.39 8.74 11.35
C GLU A 110 15.37 9.41 12.26
N LYS A 111 14.08 9.42 11.88
CA LYS A 111 12.99 9.95 12.73
C LYS A 111 12.84 9.15 14.03
N GLN A 112 12.86 7.82 13.93
CA GLN A 112 12.81 6.92 15.09
C GLN A 112 13.99 7.18 16.04
N ALA A 113 15.20 7.29 15.51
CA ALA A 113 16.40 7.56 16.30
C ALA A 113 16.37 8.95 16.95
N ALA A 114 15.90 9.98 16.25
CA ALA A 114 15.76 11.34 16.78
C ALA A 114 14.72 11.39 17.92
N ALA A 115 13.57 10.73 17.77
CA ALA A 115 12.56 10.61 18.81
C ALA A 115 13.12 9.90 20.06
N GLN A 116 13.83 8.79 19.86
CA GLN A 116 14.47 8.04 20.94
C GLN A 116 15.53 8.87 21.67
N ALA A 117 16.37 9.57 20.94
CA ALA A 117 17.41 10.45 21.51
C ALA A 117 16.80 11.60 22.34
N ALA A 118 15.59 12.05 21.98
CA ALA A 118 14.82 13.04 22.72
C ALA A 118 14.09 12.48 23.96
N GLY A 119 14.16 11.16 24.21
CA GLY A 119 13.55 10.49 25.36
C GLY A 119 12.11 9.99 25.12
N ALA A 120 11.63 9.98 23.89
CA ALA A 120 10.33 9.39 23.57
C ALA A 120 10.34 7.86 23.77
N ILE A 121 9.18 7.29 24.14
CA ILE A 121 9.00 5.84 24.30
C ILE A 121 8.51 5.15 23.04
N ALA A 122 7.97 5.90 22.09
CA ALA A 122 7.56 5.45 20.76
C ALA A 122 7.53 6.62 19.76
N CYS A 123 7.55 6.29 18.47
CA CYS A 123 7.41 7.23 17.38
C CYS A 123 6.20 6.86 16.53
N VAL A 124 5.28 7.79 16.30
CA VAL A 124 4.16 7.65 15.37
C VAL A 124 4.39 8.60 14.19
N VAL A 125 4.57 8.04 13.01
CA VAL A 125 4.81 8.82 11.78
C VAL A 125 3.52 8.92 10.99
N TYR A 126 3.01 10.12 10.75
CA TYR A 126 1.87 10.31 9.86
C TYR A 126 2.29 10.63 8.43
N ASN A 127 1.48 10.15 7.47
CA ASN A 127 1.74 10.40 6.06
C ASN A 127 1.56 11.90 5.72
N ASN A 128 2.30 12.38 4.74
CA ASN A 128 2.17 13.73 4.18
C ASN A 128 1.45 13.74 2.82
N MET A 129 0.93 12.58 2.42
CA MET A 129 0.08 12.36 1.24
C MET A 129 -1.14 11.53 1.68
N PRO A 130 -2.26 11.55 0.94
CA PRO A 130 -3.39 10.67 1.22
C PRO A 130 -2.98 9.21 1.34
N GLY A 131 -3.69 8.46 2.20
CA GLY A 131 -3.46 7.03 2.44
C GLY A 131 -2.43 6.73 3.54
N GLN A 132 -2.14 5.45 3.67
CA GLN A 132 -1.22 4.87 4.65
C GLN A 132 0.20 4.73 4.07
N ILE A 133 1.18 4.48 4.93
CA ILE A 133 2.56 4.16 4.53
C ILE A 133 3.08 2.91 5.23
N LEU A 134 3.72 2.04 4.44
CA LEU A 134 4.57 0.98 4.98
C LEU A 134 5.98 1.52 5.14
N MET A 135 6.48 1.54 6.36
CA MET A 135 7.78 2.12 6.69
C MET A 135 8.84 1.05 6.82
N GLN A 136 10.06 1.37 6.40
CA GLN A 136 11.25 0.65 6.81
C GLN A 136 11.85 1.36 8.02
N ILE A 137 11.98 0.65 9.15
CA ILE A 137 12.42 1.18 10.44
C ILE A 137 13.68 0.45 10.94
N ASN A 138 14.33 0.99 11.97
CA ASN A 138 15.31 0.24 12.75
C ASN A 138 14.56 -0.79 13.62
N ASP A 139 14.90 -2.06 13.44
CA ASP A 139 14.20 -3.16 14.08
C ASP A 139 15.16 -3.95 14.99
N GLY A 140 14.67 -4.30 16.17
CA GLY A 140 15.43 -5.02 17.18
C GLY A 140 16.30 -4.15 18.09
N GLY A 141 17.06 -4.77 18.99
CA GLY A 141 17.88 -4.08 20.00
C GLY A 141 17.06 -3.21 20.93
N ASP A 142 17.62 -2.06 21.28
CA ASP A 142 17.02 -1.08 22.19
C ASP A 142 16.23 0.02 21.45
N ASN A 143 15.87 -0.18 20.17
CA ASN A 143 15.08 0.79 19.42
C ASN A 143 13.66 0.88 19.95
N ILE A 144 13.12 2.11 20.02
CA ILE A 144 11.74 2.32 20.42
C ILE A 144 10.78 1.85 19.31
N PRO A 145 9.54 1.41 19.66
CA PRO A 145 8.51 1.13 18.67
C PRO A 145 8.23 2.32 17.76
N CYS A 146 8.05 2.04 16.44
CA CYS A 146 7.75 3.06 15.45
C CYS A 146 6.68 2.56 14.48
N VAL A 147 5.55 3.28 14.42
CA VAL A 147 4.38 2.92 13.61
C VAL A 147 3.95 4.08 12.71
N SER A 148 3.18 3.78 11.67
CA SER A 148 2.64 4.80 10.78
C SER A 148 1.13 4.87 10.83
N ILE A 149 0.60 6.07 10.58
CA ILE A 149 -0.83 6.37 10.47
C ILE A 149 -1.12 7.18 9.21
N SER A 150 -2.40 7.32 8.87
CA SER A 150 -2.84 8.10 7.71
C SER A 150 -2.51 9.60 7.86
N MET A 151 -2.53 10.33 6.73
CA MET A 151 -2.38 11.78 6.73
C MET A 151 -3.52 12.45 7.51
N SER A 152 -4.76 12.03 7.31
CA SER A 152 -5.93 12.64 7.96
C SER A 152 -5.92 12.45 9.48
N ASP A 153 -5.51 11.28 9.96
CA ASP A 153 -5.39 11.00 11.39
C ASP A 153 -4.21 11.76 12.01
N GLY A 154 -3.10 11.84 11.29
CA GLY A 154 -1.96 12.62 11.72
C GLY A 154 -2.24 14.11 11.82
N GLN A 155 -2.97 14.67 10.87
CA GLN A 155 -3.41 16.09 10.92
C GLN A 155 -4.34 16.35 12.12
N TYR A 156 -5.30 15.46 12.36
CA TYR A 156 -6.18 15.53 13.52
C TYR A 156 -5.39 15.55 14.84
N LEU A 157 -4.42 14.65 15.01
CA LEU A 157 -3.59 14.62 16.21
C LEU A 157 -2.66 15.83 16.32
N LYS A 158 -2.12 16.31 15.19
CA LYS A 158 -1.26 17.49 15.15
C LYS A 158 -1.98 18.75 15.61
N GLU A 159 -3.25 18.92 15.22
CA GLU A 159 -4.08 20.06 15.64
C GLU A 159 -4.29 20.08 17.17
N MET A 160 -4.29 18.93 17.81
CA MET A 160 -4.36 18.82 19.28
C MET A 160 -3.06 19.22 19.96
N ALA A 161 -1.93 19.18 19.27
CA ALA A 161 -0.57 19.38 19.76
C ALA A 161 -0.11 18.35 20.82
N THR A 162 -0.95 18.05 21.80
CA THR A 162 -0.73 17.04 22.86
C THR A 162 -2.04 16.32 23.17
N GLY A 163 -1.96 15.13 23.70
CA GLY A 163 -3.13 14.36 24.11
C GLY A 163 -2.76 12.99 24.64
N SER A 164 -3.79 12.17 24.85
CA SER A 164 -3.62 10.78 25.29
C SER A 164 -4.20 9.83 24.25
N MET A 165 -3.51 8.74 24.00
CA MET A 165 -3.94 7.65 23.15
C MET A 165 -4.02 6.35 23.95
N THR A 166 -5.09 5.56 23.76
CA THR A 166 -5.24 4.24 24.39
C THR A 166 -5.09 3.16 23.32
N VAL A 167 -4.10 2.29 23.49
CA VAL A 167 -3.83 1.19 22.55
C VAL A 167 -4.85 0.08 22.76
N CYS A 168 -5.37 -0.49 21.66
CA CYS A 168 -6.38 -1.55 21.68
C CYS A 168 -5.92 -2.81 22.44
N GLU A 169 -6.86 -3.68 22.79
CA GLU A 169 -6.60 -4.95 23.48
C GLU A 169 -6.28 -6.12 22.52
N GLY A 170 -6.28 -5.85 21.22
CA GLY A 170 -5.95 -6.81 20.15
C GLY A 170 -7.07 -7.07 19.14
N ASP A 171 -8.17 -6.36 19.27
CA ASP A 171 -9.20 -6.22 18.27
C ASP A 171 -8.68 -5.36 17.10
N LEU A 172 -9.28 -5.56 15.93
CA LEU A 172 -8.90 -4.88 14.70
C LEU A 172 -10.03 -3.96 14.24
N ILE A 173 -9.67 -2.84 13.62
CA ILE A 173 -10.63 -2.02 12.88
C ILE A 173 -10.40 -2.19 11.38
N HIS A 174 -11.49 -2.15 10.61
CA HIS A 174 -11.41 -2.09 9.17
C HIS A 174 -11.19 -0.66 8.71
N VAL A 175 -10.01 -0.39 8.16
CA VAL A 175 -9.66 0.91 7.59
C VAL A 175 -9.89 0.87 6.09
N LYS A 176 -10.83 1.68 5.61
CA LYS A 176 -11.07 1.84 4.18
C LYS A 176 -9.93 2.63 3.55
N LEU A 177 -9.38 2.11 2.46
CA LEU A 177 -8.34 2.74 1.65
C LEU A 177 -8.93 3.17 0.30
N GLU A 178 -8.33 4.16 -0.32
CA GLU A 178 -8.66 4.49 -1.70
C GLU A 178 -8.01 3.49 -2.65
N LYS A 179 -8.79 2.97 -3.59
CA LYS A 179 -8.26 2.15 -4.69
C LYS A 179 -7.45 3.05 -5.63
N THR A 180 -6.15 3.01 -5.51
CA THR A 180 -5.22 3.75 -6.37
C THR A 180 -4.29 2.78 -7.09
N ILE A 181 -3.72 3.20 -8.21
CA ILE A 181 -2.63 2.43 -8.82
C ILE A 181 -1.45 2.43 -7.86
N SER A 182 -0.98 1.24 -7.50
CA SER A 182 0.11 1.07 -6.54
C SER A 182 1.36 1.84 -7.01
N SER A 183 1.99 2.56 -6.09
CA SER A 183 3.14 3.42 -6.40
C SER A 183 4.34 2.68 -7.01
N PHE A 184 4.41 1.37 -6.82
CA PHE A 184 5.43 0.48 -7.36
C PHE A 184 5.04 -0.14 -8.72
N SER A 185 3.77 0.01 -9.17
CA SER A 185 3.33 -0.54 -10.45
C SER A 185 4.02 0.14 -11.61
N SER A 186 4.59 -0.63 -12.52
CA SER A 186 5.24 -0.10 -13.71
C SER A 186 4.21 0.40 -14.71
N TRP A 187 4.59 1.44 -15.46
CA TRP A 187 3.77 2.01 -16.51
C TRP A 187 4.20 1.51 -17.90
N GLY A 188 3.27 1.36 -18.83
CA GLY A 188 3.57 1.22 -20.26
C GLY A 188 3.97 2.60 -20.86
N VAL A 189 4.37 2.65 -22.09
CA VAL A 189 4.33 1.63 -23.13
C VAL A 189 5.56 0.71 -23.07
N THR A 190 5.58 -0.33 -23.91
CA THR A 190 6.78 -1.14 -24.12
C THR A 190 7.79 -0.36 -24.99
N PRO A 191 9.08 -0.81 -25.06
CA PRO A 191 10.07 -0.17 -25.92
C PRO A 191 9.71 -0.16 -27.42
N ASP A 192 8.89 -1.11 -27.88
CA ASP A 192 8.35 -1.18 -29.23
C ASP A 192 6.98 -0.49 -29.37
N LEU A 193 6.64 0.40 -28.41
CA LEU A 193 5.46 1.27 -28.38
C LEU A 193 4.11 0.53 -28.31
N LYS A 194 4.07 -0.72 -27.87
CA LYS A 194 2.82 -1.43 -27.58
C LYS A 194 2.22 -0.97 -26.27
N LEU A 195 0.90 -0.88 -26.20
CA LEU A 195 0.20 -0.55 -24.97
C LEU A 195 0.25 -1.76 -24.02
N LYS A 196 0.83 -1.54 -22.86
CA LYS A 196 0.90 -2.40 -21.68
C LYS A 196 0.76 -1.52 -20.45
N PRO A 197 0.24 -2.02 -19.31
CA PRO A 197 -0.37 -3.32 -19.09
C PRO A 197 -1.70 -3.47 -19.81
N GLU A 198 -2.25 -4.69 -19.92
CA GLU A 198 -3.59 -4.93 -20.46
C GLU A 198 -4.66 -4.71 -19.41
N ILE A 199 -4.39 -5.06 -18.15
CA ILE A 199 -5.39 -5.09 -17.08
C ILE A 199 -4.71 -4.86 -15.73
N ALA A 200 -5.50 -4.53 -14.72
CA ALA A 200 -5.05 -4.39 -13.34
C ALA A 200 -5.67 -5.45 -12.42
N GLY A 201 -4.92 -5.86 -11.40
CA GLY A 201 -5.38 -6.68 -10.29
C GLY A 201 -5.02 -6.02 -8.95
N VAL A 202 -5.64 -6.47 -7.85
CA VAL A 202 -5.29 -5.97 -6.52
C VAL A 202 -3.96 -6.58 -6.08
N GLY A 203 -2.95 -5.76 -5.84
CA GLY A 203 -1.61 -6.21 -5.49
C GLY A 203 -0.96 -5.45 -4.34
N GLY A 204 -1.57 -4.34 -3.88
CA GLY A 204 -1.13 -3.62 -2.68
C GLY A 204 -1.92 -4.04 -1.45
N GLY A 205 -1.24 -4.32 -0.33
CA GLY A 205 -1.86 -4.69 0.93
C GLY A 205 -2.56 -6.04 0.90
N ILE A 206 -1.92 -7.09 0.37
CA ILE A 206 -2.51 -8.43 0.23
C ILE A 206 -2.09 -9.33 1.40
N TYR A 207 -3.05 -9.66 2.26
CA TYR A 207 -2.88 -10.64 3.33
C TYR A 207 -3.13 -12.06 2.79
N SER A 208 -2.13 -12.93 2.87
CA SER A 208 -2.20 -14.29 2.33
C SER A 208 -1.23 -15.23 3.04
N THR A 209 -1.18 -16.47 2.57
CA THR A 209 -0.22 -17.49 3.03
C THR A 209 1.21 -17.10 2.64
N ARG A 210 2.15 -17.42 3.52
CA ARG A 210 3.58 -17.15 3.34
C ARG A 210 4.40 -18.39 3.70
N ASP A 211 5.60 -18.47 3.18
CA ASP A 211 6.59 -19.44 3.65
C ASP A 211 7.08 -19.03 5.05
N PRO A 212 6.81 -19.85 6.10
CA PRO A 212 7.21 -19.52 7.47
C PRO A 212 8.73 -19.50 7.65
N SER A 213 9.49 -20.19 6.80
CA SER A 213 10.96 -20.18 6.86
C SER A 213 11.55 -18.81 6.49
N LEU A 214 10.82 -18.02 5.69
CA LEU A 214 11.23 -16.68 5.27
C LEU A 214 10.70 -15.57 6.18
N ALA A 215 9.58 -15.81 6.87
CA ALA A 215 8.82 -14.74 7.52
C ALA A 215 8.41 -15.03 8.97
N GLY A 216 8.77 -16.19 9.51
CA GLY A 216 8.40 -16.57 10.88
C GLY A 216 6.90 -16.81 11.13
N SER A 217 6.04 -16.66 10.11
CA SER A 217 4.59 -16.87 10.17
C SER A 217 4.08 -17.47 8.87
N TYR A 218 3.05 -18.32 8.95
CA TYR A 218 2.36 -18.89 7.79
C TYR A 218 1.49 -17.91 7.02
N TYR A 219 1.20 -16.77 7.62
CA TYR A 219 0.35 -15.72 7.04
C TYR A 219 1.01 -14.36 7.21
N GLY A 220 0.74 -13.45 6.29
CA GLY A 220 1.20 -12.08 6.36
C GLY A 220 0.83 -11.26 5.15
N GLU A 221 1.03 -9.95 5.27
CA GLU A 221 0.77 -9.00 4.22
C GLU A 221 1.98 -8.87 3.30
N MET A 222 1.71 -8.84 1.99
CA MET A 222 2.70 -8.53 0.95
C MET A 222 2.09 -7.60 -0.09
N SER A 223 2.93 -6.80 -0.74
CA SER A 223 2.53 -5.90 -1.81
C SER A 223 3.44 -6.08 -3.02
N GLY A 224 2.86 -6.08 -4.21
CA GLY A 224 3.59 -6.21 -5.48
C GLY A 224 2.67 -6.55 -6.64
N THR A 225 3.09 -6.24 -7.86
CA THR A 225 2.47 -6.79 -9.08
C THR A 225 2.51 -8.32 -9.09
N SER A 226 3.42 -8.92 -8.32
CA SER A 226 3.48 -10.37 -8.06
C SER A 226 2.27 -10.90 -7.28
N MET A 227 1.52 -10.05 -6.55
CA MET A 227 0.27 -10.38 -5.85
C MET A 227 -0.94 -10.10 -6.74
N ALA A 228 -0.88 -9.09 -7.61
CA ALA A 228 -1.92 -8.79 -8.59
C ALA A 228 -2.02 -9.88 -9.68
N THR A 229 -0.89 -10.33 -10.21
CA THR A 229 -0.84 -11.30 -11.32
C THR A 229 -1.56 -12.61 -11.02
N PRO A 230 -1.36 -13.31 -9.88
CA PRO A 230 -2.07 -14.56 -9.61
C PRO A 230 -3.58 -14.38 -9.44
N GLN A 231 -4.06 -13.23 -8.99
CA GLN A 231 -5.51 -12.95 -8.93
C GLN A 231 -6.10 -12.87 -10.34
N VAL A 232 -5.46 -12.15 -11.25
CA VAL A 232 -5.89 -12.07 -12.66
C VAL A 232 -5.77 -13.45 -13.33
N THR A 233 -4.74 -14.23 -13.03
CA THR A 233 -4.56 -15.60 -13.54
C THR A 233 -5.71 -16.51 -13.05
N GLY A 234 -6.07 -16.41 -11.77
CA GLY A 234 -7.20 -17.16 -11.22
C GLY A 234 -8.54 -16.74 -11.85
N ALA A 235 -8.76 -15.44 -12.03
CA ALA A 235 -9.94 -14.92 -12.71
C ALA A 235 -10.02 -15.42 -14.16
N MET A 236 -8.89 -15.43 -14.89
CA MET A 236 -8.81 -15.99 -16.25
C MET A 236 -9.17 -17.48 -16.27
N ALA A 237 -8.65 -18.27 -15.32
CA ALA A 237 -8.94 -19.70 -15.26
C ALA A 237 -10.44 -19.97 -15.04
N VAL A 238 -11.07 -19.23 -14.14
CA VAL A 238 -12.53 -19.33 -13.87
C VAL A 238 -13.33 -18.88 -15.11
N LEU A 239 -12.95 -17.76 -15.74
CA LEU A 239 -13.61 -17.29 -16.94
C LEU A 239 -13.49 -18.28 -18.12
N MET A 240 -12.33 -18.86 -18.32
CA MET A 240 -12.13 -19.90 -19.35
C MET A 240 -12.95 -21.17 -19.06
N GLN A 241 -13.08 -21.56 -17.79
CA GLN A 241 -13.98 -22.66 -17.41
C GLN A 241 -15.43 -22.32 -17.74
N TYR A 242 -15.89 -21.13 -17.32
CA TYR A 242 -17.24 -20.65 -17.63
C TYR A 242 -17.54 -20.67 -19.13
N LEU A 243 -16.61 -20.15 -19.96
CA LEU A 243 -16.79 -20.11 -21.40
C LEU A 243 -16.85 -21.50 -22.03
N ARG A 244 -16.05 -22.47 -21.57
CA ARG A 244 -16.11 -23.86 -22.02
C ARG A 244 -17.42 -24.56 -21.67
N GLU A 245 -18.02 -24.21 -20.55
CA GLU A 245 -19.29 -24.82 -20.10
C GLU A 245 -20.51 -24.23 -20.82
N HIS A 246 -20.42 -23.00 -21.34
CA HIS A 246 -21.57 -22.29 -21.88
C HIS A 246 -21.49 -22.02 -23.39
N TYR A 247 -20.28 -22.13 -23.99
CA TYR A 247 -20.05 -21.83 -25.40
C TYR A 247 -19.11 -22.85 -26.03
N ASP A 248 -19.23 -23.04 -27.33
CA ASP A 248 -18.43 -23.99 -28.12
C ASP A 248 -17.34 -23.23 -28.90
N TYR A 249 -16.30 -22.79 -28.19
CA TYR A 249 -15.14 -22.14 -28.78
C TYR A 249 -13.98 -23.10 -28.96
N GLU A 250 -13.24 -22.96 -30.04
CA GLU A 250 -11.93 -23.59 -30.19
C GLU A 250 -10.93 -22.99 -29.15
N GLU A 251 -9.96 -23.81 -28.70
CA GLU A 251 -9.03 -23.39 -27.60
C GLU A 251 -8.25 -22.09 -27.89
N ALA A 252 -7.88 -21.85 -29.15
CA ALA A 252 -7.20 -20.61 -29.54
C ALA A 252 -8.13 -19.40 -29.49
N GLU A 253 -9.39 -19.56 -29.90
CA GLU A 253 -10.43 -18.56 -29.87
C GLU A 253 -10.85 -18.29 -28.43
N LEU A 254 -11.03 -19.34 -27.62
CA LEU A 254 -11.40 -19.26 -26.20
C LEU A 254 -10.47 -18.34 -25.41
N ARG A 255 -9.15 -18.44 -25.64
CA ARG A 255 -8.16 -17.57 -24.96
C ARG A 255 -8.35 -16.10 -25.35
N GLN A 256 -8.59 -15.84 -26.65
CA GLN A 256 -8.77 -14.48 -27.14
C GLN A 256 -10.07 -13.86 -26.59
N VAL A 257 -11.17 -14.63 -26.61
CA VAL A 257 -12.47 -14.23 -26.08
C VAL A 257 -12.36 -13.93 -24.59
N ALA A 258 -11.72 -14.82 -23.81
CA ALA A 258 -11.52 -14.60 -22.39
C ALA A 258 -10.71 -13.32 -22.08
N ALA A 259 -9.62 -13.10 -22.83
CA ALA A 259 -8.83 -11.88 -22.68
C ALA A 259 -9.63 -10.61 -23.02
N ASN A 260 -10.38 -10.66 -24.13
CA ASN A 260 -11.24 -9.54 -24.55
C ASN A 260 -12.34 -9.24 -23.51
N LEU A 261 -13.02 -10.27 -22.99
CA LEU A 261 -14.05 -10.12 -21.96
C LEU A 261 -13.47 -9.50 -20.68
N MET A 262 -12.33 -10.00 -20.21
CA MET A 262 -11.68 -9.42 -19.03
C MET A 262 -11.34 -7.95 -19.23
N MET A 263 -10.84 -7.56 -20.39
CA MET A 263 -10.50 -6.16 -20.65
C MET A 263 -11.73 -5.28 -20.87
N SER A 264 -12.72 -5.75 -21.67
CA SER A 264 -13.90 -4.95 -21.99
C SER A 264 -14.85 -4.72 -20.81
N THR A 265 -14.79 -5.59 -19.79
CA THR A 265 -15.64 -5.53 -18.58
C THR A 265 -14.90 -4.99 -17.35
N ALA A 266 -13.60 -4.68 -17.48
CA ALA A 266 -12.80 -4.12 -16.39
C ALA A 266 -13.37 -2.79 -15.88
N ASN A 267 -13.16 -2.51 -14.60
CA ASN A 267 -13.56 -1.25 -13.98
C ASN A 267 -12.38 -0.26 -14.00
N PRO A 268 -12.52 0.91 -14.65
CA PRO A 268 -11.47 1.92 -14.57
C PRO A 268 -11.17 2.32 -13.13
N VAL A 269 -9.90 2.44 -12.81
CA VAL A 269 -9.43 2.96 -11.51
C VAL A 269 -9.34 4.48 -11.62
N MET A 270 -9.83 5.17 -10.59
CA MET A 270 -9.98 6.62 -10.59
C MET A 270 -8.84 7.30 -9.81
N GLU A 271 -8.39 8.44 -10.30
CA GLU A 271 -7.54 9.40 -9.60
C GLU A 271 -8.37 10.67 -9.33
N GLY A 272 -9.07 10.69 -8.20
CA GLY A 272 -10.11 11.68 -7.94
C GLY A 272 -11.31 11.52 -8.89
N GLU A 273 -11.59 12.53 -9.72
CA GLU A 273 -12.69 12.51 -10.71
C GLU A 273 -12.26 11.98 -12.09
N LEU A 274 -10.97 11.74 -12.31
CA LEU A 274 -10.41 11.30 -13.58
C LEU A 274 -9.98 9.84 -13.52
N GLU A 275 -10.02 9.16 -14.65
CA GLU A 275 -9.46 7.82 -14.77
C GLU A 275 -7.92 7.88 -14.82
N TYR A 276 -7.26 6.92 -14.20
CA TYR A 276 -5.83 6.73 -14.44
C TYR A 276 -5.56 6.48 -15.93
N SER A 277 -4.39 6.92 -16.38
CA SER A 277 -3.96 6.64 -17.75
C SER A 277 -4.02 5.14 -18.09
N PRO A 278 -4.50 4.73 -19.27
CA PRO A 278 -4.41 3.34 -19.74
C PRO A 278 -2.99 2.76 -19.69
N ARG A 279 -1.96 3.60 -19.75
CA ARG A 279 -0.56 3.19 -19.55
C ARG A 279 -0.24 2.73 -18.14
N ALA A 280 -1.06 3.11 -17.15
CA ALA A 280 -0.90 2.73 -15.74
C ALA A 280 -1.78 1.55 -15.35
N GLN A 281 -3.00 1.47 -15.89
CA GLN A 281 -4.02 0.52 -15.49
C GLN A 281 -4.45 -0.48 -16.58
N GLY A 282 -4.06 -0.27 -17.83
CA GLY A 282 -4.66 -0.99 -18.96
C GLY A 282 -6.13 -0.64 -19.11
N ALA A 283 -6.97 -1.66 -19.24
CA ALA A 283 -8.43 -1.52 -19.30
C ALA A 283 -9.07 -1.21 -17.92
N GLY A 284 -8.31 -1.36 -16.82
CA GLY A 284 -8.80 -1.15 -15.47
C GLY A 284 -8.71 -2.41 -14.60
N LEU A 285 -9.32 -2.35 -13.41
CA LEU A 285 -9.35 -3.47 -12.46
C LEU A 285 -10.26 -4.59 -12.95
N VAL A 286 -9.78 -5.82 -12.95
CA VAL A 286 -10.53 -7.02 -13.33
C VAL A 286 -11.84 -7.15 -12.54
N ASP A 287 -12.93 -7.46 -13.26
CA ASP A 287 -14.25 -7.74 -12.71
C ASP A 287 -14.76 -9.07 -13.30
N LEU A 288 -14.57 -10.15 -12.55
CA LEU A 288 -14.96 -11.48 -13.00
C LEU A 288 -16.49 -11.63 -13.11
N VAL A 289 -17.24 -10.95 -12.26
CA VAL A 289 -18.72 -11.00 -12.31
C VAL A 289 -19.23 -10.38 -13.60
N LYS A 290 -18.73 -9.19 -13.95
CA LYS A 290 -19.07 -8.58 -15.24
C LYS A 290 -18.62 -9.42 -16.41
N ALA A 291 -17.41 -10.00 -16.37
CA ALA A 291 -16.89 -10.84 -17.45
C ALA A 291 -17.72 -12.10 -17.70
N THR A 292 -18.33 -12.68 -16.65
CA THR A 292 -19.19 -13.87 -16.78
C THR A 292 -20.66 -13.55 -17.04
N THR A 293 -21.09 -12.32 -16.88
CA THR A 293 -22.48 -11.88 -17.09
C THR A 293 -22.67 -10.96 -18.29
N SER A 294 -21.59 -10.59 -18.99
CA SER A 294 -21.65 -9.74 -20.18
C SER A 294 -22.17 -10.55 -21.40
N ASP A 295 -23.08 -9.93 -22.14
CA ASP A 295 -23.64 -10.52 -23.37
C ASP A 295 -22.79 -10.25 -24.62
N GLY A 296 -21.61 -9.60 -24.48
CA GLY A 296 -20.73 -9.24 -25.57
C GLY A 296 -19.34 -8.78 -25.15
N TYR A 297 -18.41 -8.86 -26.09
CA TYR A 297 -17.00 -8.47 -25.92
C TYR A 297 -16.46 -7.70 -27.13
#